data_ccc4e1a87688630e95cf979ef5aad3f1
#
_entry.id   ccc4e1a87688630e95cf979ef5aad3f1
#
_cell.length_a   1.000
_cell.length_b   1.000
_cell.length_c   1.000
_cell.angle_alpha   90.00
_cell.angle_beta   90.00
_cell.angle_gamma   90.00
#
_symmetry.space_group_name_H-M   'P 1'
#
loop_
_entity.id
_entity.type
_entity.pdbx_description
1 polymer ?
#
loop_
_entity_poly.entity_id
_entity_poly.type
_entity_poly.pdbx_seq_one_letter_code
_entity_poly.pdbx_strand_id
1 'polypeptide(L)'
;MKQQLIALLDNENNQKYYRYLLLDPLTSVSELDFVGLNNIKDLYGEQAVTPVVRKDLAYDLDACPQLVTLGKPNQELENRLLHFSLIEAKGEILQSKRYVCCWLVSQYEPKIVAKILSEIGMHLTQFLGSIFVPFYEPFRMQLLHQGNLICPEFLADILSSFVSYSYLTVNKTIETINNLGYKPNPSTIFLSEDAKFYNQHIKKIFDIYLSQANIYIKLDKETTQINLLDLARAYHRACSYGLTNLNDQRTFTIMTLRYGNLLSNSKLKMAIDQAKLNEGSLSERFQAIDRQEFLSIKN
;
A
#
# COMPACT_ATOMS: atom_id res chain seq x y z
N MET A 1 10.97 6.29 14.52
CA MET A 1 10.78 6.04 13.08
C MET A 1 12.02 6.34 12.23
N LYS A 2 12.64 7.57 12.25
CA LYS A 2 13.89 7.86 11.50
C LYS A 2 15.01 6.90 11.91
N GLN A 3 15.30 6.77 13.20
CA GLN A 3 16.31 5.84 13.72
C GLN A 3 15.98 4.38 13.37
N GLN A 4 14.71 4.00 13.40
CA GLN A 4 14.26 2.67 12.97
C GLN A 4 14.57 2.43 11.49
N LEU A 5 14.28 3.40 10.60
CA LEU A 5 14.56 3.27 9.17
C LEU A 5 16.08 3.21 8.91
N ILE A 6 16.88 4.04 9.60
CA ILE A 6 18.35 3.96 9.53
C ILE A 6 18.82 2.57 9.96
N ALA A 7 18.35 2.06 11.11
CA ALA A 7 18.72 0.74 11.60
C ALA A 7 18.31 -0.40 10.63
N LEU A 8 17.22 -0.24 9.87
CA LEU A 8 16.79 -1.20 8.86
C LEU A 8 17.69 -1.16 7.61
N LEU A 9 18.14 0.02 7.19
CA LEU A 9 18.89 0.20 5.94
C LEU A 9 20.41 0.11 6.13
N ASP A 10 20.94 0.55 7.28
CA ASP A 10 22.37 0.77 7.50
C ASP A 10 22.92 -0.01 8.71
N ASN A 11 22.35 -1.17 9.05
CA ASN A 11 22.97 -2.08 10.00
C ASN A 11 24.24 -2.74 9.38
N GLU A 12 25.09 -3.30 10.24
CA GLU A 12 26.36 -3.93 9.84
C GLU A 12 26.22 -4.97 8.72
N ASN A 13 25.09 -5.70 8.69
CA ASN A 13 24.82 -6.69 7.64
C ASN A 13 24.44 -6.03 6.30
N ASN A 14 23.86 -4.83 6.32
CA ASN A 14 23.34 -4.16 5.15
C ASN A 14 24.32 -3.15 4.53
N GLN A 15 25.34 -2.72 5.26
CA GLN A 15 26.38 -1.79 4.76
C GLN A 15 27.13 -2.32 3.53
N LYS A 16 27.26 -3.62 3.41
CA LYS A 16 27.90 -4.29 2.24
C LYS A 16 27.02 -4.34 1.00
N TYR A 17 25.79 -3.82 1.05
CA TYR A 17 24.83 -3.80 -0.04
C TYR A 17 24.51 -2.36 -0.48
N TYR A 18 23.87 -2.23 -1.63
CA TYR A 18 23.27 -0.97 -2.06
C TYR A 18 22.00 -0.68 -1.25
N ARG A 19 21.77 0.59 -0.93
CA ARG A 19 20.56 1.10 -0.29
C ARG A 19 19.90 2.09 -1.25
N TYR A 20 18.59 1.95 -1.42
CA TYR A 20 17.83 2.69 -2.42
C TYR A 20 16.56 3.31 -1.84
N LEU A 21 16.12 4.37 -2.51
CA LEU A 21 14.82 4.98 -2.37
C LEU A 21 14.10 4.90 -3.72
N LEU A 22 12.85 4.46 -3.74
CA LEU A 22 12.01 4.46 -4.95
C LEU A 22 10.99 5.60 -4.87
N LEU A 23 10.98 6.44 -5.90
CA LEU A 23 10.07 7.57 -6.08
C LEU A 23 9.18 7.33 -7.30
N ASP A 24 7.90 7.74 -7.22
CA ASP A 24 6.97 7.71 -8.37
C ASP A 24 6.58 9.13 -8.79
N PRO A 25 7.14 9.68 -9.89
CA PRO A 25 6.90 11.04 -10.36
C PRO A 25 5.51 11.26 -10.97
N LEU A 26 4.65 10.24 -11.04
CA LEU A 26 3.23 10.41 -11.36
C LEU A 26 2.48 11.21 -10.28
N THR A 27 3.11 11.41 -9.13
CA THR A 27 2.69 12.35 -8.09
C THR A 27 3.70 13.46 -8.00
N SER A 28 3.27 14.73 -8.08
CA SER A 28 4.15 15.88 -8.00
C SER A 28 4.48 16.22 -6.55
N VAL A 29 5.73 16.55 -6.30
CA VAL A 29 6.19 17.25 -5.09
C VAL A 29 6.57 18.69 -5.47
N SER A 30 6.68 19.59 -4.49
CA SER A 30 7.12 20.94 -4.76
C SER A 30 8.53 20.94 -5.39
N GLU A 31 8.78 21.81 -6.34
CA GLU A 31 10.13 21.99 -6.93
C GLU A 31 11.20 22.39 -5.89
N LEU A 32 10.75 22.93 -4.74
CA LEU A 32 11.62 23.28 -3.62
C LEU A 32 11.89 22.13 -2.66
N ASP A 33 11.18 21.01 -2.82
CA ASP A 33 11.35 19.86 -1.93
C ASP A 33 12.68 19.16 -2.18
N PHE A 34 13.38 18.87 -1.09
CA PHE A 34 14.67 18.20 -1.12
C PHE A 34 14.64 16.83 -1.81
N VAL A 35 13.48 16.17 -1.81
CA VAL A 35 13.26 14.89 -2.48
C VAL A 35 12.81 15.03 -3.93
N GLY A 36 12.67 16.26 -4.45
CA GLY A 36 12.38 16.51 -5.86
C GLY A 36 13.48 15.97 -6.75
N LEU A 37 13.15 15.30 -7.86
CA LEU A 37 14.12 14.64 -8.74
C LEU A 37 15.18 15.58 -9.27
N ASN A 38 14.81 16.82 -9.65
CA ASN A 38 15.77 17.82 -10.11
C ASN A 38 16.78 18.17 -9.02
N ASN A 39 16.31 18.39 -7.78
CA ASN A 39 17.19 18.70 -6.65
C ASN A 39 18.12 17.52 -6.32
N ILE A 40 17.62 16.28 -6.44
CA ILE A 40 18.44 15.06 -6.25
C ILE A 40 19.53 15.00 -7.34
N LYS A 41 19.17 15.23 -8.60
CA LYS A 41 20.13 15.22 -9.72
C LYS A 41 21.16 16.34 -9.59
N ASP A 42 20.75 17.54 -9.19
CA ASP A 42 21.64 18.68 -8.98
C ASP A 42 22.64 18.45 -7.83
N LEU A 43 22.19 17.82 -6.74
CA LEU A 43 23.03 17.59 -5.55
C LEU A 43 23.92 16.35 -5.65
N TYR A 44 23.43 15.28 -6.27
CA TYR A 44 24.11 13.96 -6.27
C TYR A 44 24.52 13.49 -7.68
N GLY A 45 24.17 14.27 -8.70
CA GLY A 45 24.44 13.96 -10.11
C GLY A 45 23.38 13.06 -10.76
N GLU A 46 23.29 13.11 -12.08
CA GLU A 46 22.35 12.32 -12.89
C GLU A 46 22.44 10.80 -12.61
N GLN A 47 23.64 10.30 -12.32
CA GLN A 47 23.90 8.88 -12.03
C GLN A 47 23.32 8.41 -10.69
N ALA A 48 22.88 9.32 -9.82
CA ALA A 48 22.20 8.94 -8.56
C ALA A 48 20.79 8.41 -8.80
N VAL A 49 20.22 8.67 -9.97
CA VAL A 49 18.84 8.35 -10.34
C VAL A 49 18.83 7.36 -11.50
N THR A 50 18.03 6.32 -11.41
CA THR A 50 17.88 5.29 -12.44
C THR A 50 16.39 5.05 -12.71
N PRO A 51 15.86 5.21 -13.94
CA PRO A 51 14.47 5.00 -14.24
C PRO A 51 14.11 3.51 -14.16
N VAL A 52 12.98 3.19 -13.52
CA VAL A 52 12.35 1.88 -13.52
C VAL A 52 11.36 1.84 -14.67
N VAL A 53 11.78 1.35 -15.83
CA VAL A 53 11.01 1.42 -17.08
C VAL A 53 9.74 0.58 -16.93
N ARG A 54 8.59 1.26 -16.94
CA ARG A 54 7.26 0.64 -17.00
C ARG A 54 6.83 0.53 -18.46
N LYS A 55 6.27 -0.62 -18.82
CA LYS A 55 5.83 -0.87 -20.20
C LYS A 55 4.77 0.14 -20.69
N ASP A 56 3.88 0.55 -19.79
CA ASP A 56 2.81 1.52 -20.07
C ASP A 56 3.28 2.99 -20.12
N LEU A 57 4.51 3.28 -19.64
CA LEU A 57 5.13 4.60 -19.60
C LEU A 57 6.49 4.65 -20.33
N ALA A 58 6.85 3.61 -21.08
CA ALA A 58 8.18 3.50 -21.70
C ALA A 58 8.49 4.59 -22.74
N TYR A 59 7.48 5.34 -23.19
CA TYR A 59 7.62 6.49 -24.07
C TYR A 59 8.09 7.77 -23.35
N ASP A 60 8.00 7.79 -22.01
CA ASP A 60 8.40 8.91 -21.15
C ASP A 60 9.11 8.37 -19.90
N LEU A 61 10.43 8.38 -19.91
CA LEU A 61 11.24 7.87 -18.81
C LEU A 61 11.18 8.73 -17.56
N ASP A 62 10.88 10.01 -17.69
CA ASP A 62 10.74 10.93 -16.56
C ASP A 62 9.42 10.69 -15.80
N ALA A 63 8.40 10.16 -16.48
CA ALA A 63 7.16 9.70 -15.85
C ALA A 63 7.27 8.30 -15.21
N CYS A 64 8.32 7.54 -15.53
CA CYS A 64 8.59 6.26 -14.90
C CYS A 64 9.06 6.43 -13.44
N PRO A 65 8.82 5.46 -12.55
CA PRO A 65 9.41 5.50 -11.22
C PRO A 65 10.93 5.62 -11.26
N GLN A 66 11.48 6.33 -10.29
CA GLN A 66 12.90 6.66 -10.23
C GLN A 66 13.56 6.01 -9.02
N LEU A 67 14.53 5.16 -9.26
CA LEU A 67 15.33 4.51 -8.22
C LEU A 67 16.51 5.42 -7.87
N VAL A 68 16.53 5.93 -6.65
CA VAL A 68 17.59 6.81 -6.14
C VAL A 68 18.54 6.00 -5.27
N THR A 69 19.83 6.13 -5.50
CA THR A 69 20.88 5.48 -4.71
C THR A 69 21.14 6.30 -3.43
N LEU A 70 20.75 5.76 -2.26
CA LEU A 70 21.02 6.34 -0.93
C LEU A 70 22.42 5.98 -0.39
N GLY A 71 23.01 4.91 -0.87
CA GLY A 71 24.34 4.47 -0.48
C GLY A 71 24.79 3.27 -1.29
N LYS A 72 26.07 3.28 -1.70
CA LYS A 72 26.73 2.15 -2.33
C LYS A 72 27.29 1.19 -1.27
N PRO A 73 27.70 -0.03 -1.64
CA PRO A 73 28.38 -0.94 -0.72
C PRO A 73 29.57 -0.28 -0.01
N ASN A 74 29.61 -0.42 1.31
CA ASN A 74 30.65 0.12 2.19
C ASN A 74 30.80 1.67 2.18
N GLN A 75 29.79 2.38 1.69
CA GLN A 75 29.68 3.85 1.81
C GLN A 75 28.66 4.22 2.87
N GLU A 76 28.77 5.43 3.40
CA GLU A 76 27.79 5.97 4.32
C GLU A 76 26.42 6.16 3.63
N LEU A 77 25.36 6.01 4.42
CA LEU A 77 23.99 6.24 3.96
C LEU A 77 23.74 7.76 3.84
N GLU A 78 23.08 8.18 2.77
CA GLU A 78 22.68 9.59 2.61
C GLU A 78 21.50 9.93 3.56
N ASN A 79 21.88 10.22 4.79
CA ASN A 79 20.96 10.42 5.92
C ASN A 79 20.02 11.62 5.75
N ARG A 80 20.43 12.64 4.99
CA ARG A 80 19.62 13.83 4.76
C ARG A 80 18.48 13.52 3.80
N LEU A 81 18.79 12.89 2.67
CA LEU A 81 17.77 12.46 1.71
C LEU A 81 16.80 11.44 2.30
N LEU A 82 17.32 10.48 3.07
CA LEU A 82 16.49 9.53 3.81
C LEU A 82 15.53 10.23 4.79
N HIS A 83 16.00 11.25 5.49
CA HIS A 83 15.17 11.99 6.44
C HIS A 83 14.02 12.72 5.74
N PHE A 84 14.31 13.44 4.66
CA PHE A 84 13.29 14.17 3.91
C PHE A 84 12.33 13.22 3.19
N SER A 85 12.79 12.10 2.65
CA SER A 85 11.89 11.08 2.07
C SER A 85 10.89 10.53 3.11
N LEU A 86 11.31 10.37 4.38
CA LEU A 86 10.40 9.93 5.43
C LEU A 86 9.39 11.02 5.83
N ILE A 87 9.77 12.30 5.80
CA ILE A 87 8.85 13.42 6.05
C ILE A 87 7.79 13.46 4.95
N GLU A 88 8.22 13.40 3.68
CA GLU A 88 7.33 13.39 2.52
C GLU A 88 6.36 12.21 2.57
N ALA A 89 6.87 10.99 2.75
CA ALA A 89 6.04 9.79 2.85
C ALA A 89 4.94 9.89 3.93
N LYS A 90 5.21 10.58 5.04
CA LYS A 90 4.21 10.84 6.09
C LYS A 90 3.16 11.85 5.69
N GLY A 91 3.53 12.84 4.89
CA GLY A 91 2.60 13.84 4.35
C GLY A 91 1.60 13.23 3.37
N GLU A 92 2.01 12.17 2.67
CA GLU A 92 1.25 11.58 1.57
C GLU A 92 0.28 10.45 1.97
N ILE A 93 0.16 10.08 3.24
CA ILE A 93 -0.64 8.90 3.66
C ILE A 93 -2.12 8.94 3.27
N LEU A 94 -2.66 10.12 3.01
CA LEU A 94 -4.04 10.34 2.55
C LEU A 94 -4.14 10.51 1.03
N GLN A 95 -3.05 10.34 0.31
CA GLN A 95 -3.03 10.41 -1.15
C GLN A 95 -3.20 9.02 -1.76
N SER A 96 -3.96 8.94 -2.85
CA SER A 96 -4.19 7.68 -3.58
C SER A 96 -2.95 7.16 -4.30
N LYS A 97 -2.08 8.08 -4.70
CA LYS A 97 -0.74 7.82 -5.22
C LYS A 97 0.24 8.57 -4.35
N ARG A 98 1.39 7.97 -4.08
CA ARG A 98 2.44 8.54 -3.25
C ARG A 98 3.72 8.67 -4.04
N TYR A 99 4.39 9.80 -3.89
CA TYR A 99 5.68 10.04 -4.50
C TYR A 99 6.77 9.14 -3.90
N VAL A 100 6.81 9.02 -2.56
CA VAL A 100 7.73 8.12 -1.87
C VAL A 100 7.10 6.74 -1.76
N CYS A 101 7.66 5.77 -2.49
CA CYS A 101 7.12 4.42 -2.56
C CYS A 101 7.71 3.47 -1.53
N CYS A 102 9.02 3.31 -1.50
CA CYS A 102 9.69 2.35 -0.62
C CYS A 102 11.18 2.64 -0.47
N TRP A 103 11.79 1.95 0.51
CA TRP A 103 13.23 1.88 0.72
C TRP A 103 13.68 0.43 0.55
N LEU A 104 14.80 0.22 -0.16
CA LEU A 104 15.29 -1.11 -0.55
C LEU A 104 16.74 -1.33 -0.13
N VAL A 105 17.07 -2.56 0.22
CA VAL A 105 18.44 -3.05 0.33
C VAL A 105 18.63 -4.18 -0.68
N SER A 106 19.66 -4.09 -1.52
CA SER A 106 19.93 -5.12 -2.54
C SER A 106 21.43 -5.30 -2.79
N GLN A 107 21.81 -6.50 -3.13
CA GLN A 107 23.18 -6.80 -3.59
C GLN A 107 23.45 -6.29 -5.02
N TYR A 108 22.41 -5.98 -5.77
CA TYR A 108 22.52 -5.62 -7.17
C TYR A 108 22.65 -4.11 -7.37
N GLU A 109 23.36 -3.73 -8.42
CA GLU A 109 23.52 -2.35 -8.87
C GLU A 109 22.19 -1.71 -9.38
N PRO A 110 22.09 -0.38 -9.47
CA PRO A 110 20.83 0.32 -9.75
C PRO A 110 20.09 -0.15 -11.01
N LYS A 111 20.80 -0.36 -12.11
CA LYS A 111 20.19 -0.82 -13.39
C LYS A 111 19.54 -2.19 -13.28
N ILE A 112 20.17 -3.11 -12.53
CA ILE A 112 19.64 -4.46 -12.31
C ILE A 112 18.40 -4.37 -11.39
N VAL A 113 18.46 -3.58 -10.31
CA VAL A 113 17.33 -3.36 -9.41
C VAL A 113 16.14 -2.75 -10.15
N ALA A 114 16.38 -1.72 -10.97
CA ALA A 114 15.34 -1.10 -11.78
C ALA A 114 14.66 -2.10 -12.74
N LYS A 115 15.45 -2.97 -13.37
CA LYS A 115 14.92 -4.05 -14.23
C LYS A 115 14.07 -5.05 -13.42
N ILE A 116 14.56 -5.49 -12.26
CA ILE A 116 13.82 -6.42 -11.37
C ILE A 116 12.48 -5.81 -10.95
N LEU A 117 12.45 -4.54 -10.53
CA LEU A 117 11.21 -3.86 -10.17
C LEU A 117 10.21 -3.80 -11.34
N SER A 118 10.69 -3.53 -12.55
CA SER A 118 9.87 -3.58 -13.77
C SER A 118 9.32 -4.99 -14.03
N GLU A 119 10.16 -6.02 -13.94
CA GLU A 119 9.78 -7.41 -14.15
C GLU A 119 8.75 -7.91 -13.13
N ILE A 120 8.87 -7.55 -11.85
CA ILE A 120 7.88 -7.86 -10.81
C ILE A 120 6.52 -7.24 -11.17
N GLY A 121 6.50 -5.95 -11.54
CA GLY A 121 5.27 -5.27 -11.94
C GLY A 121 4.60 -5.92 -13.15
N MET A 122 5.39 -6.39 -14.12
CA MET A 122 4.92 -7.16 -15.27
C MET A 122 4.42 -8.55 -14.87
N HIS A 123 5.15 -9.26 -14.00
CA HIS A 123 4.76 -10.59 -13.54
C HIS A 123 3.40 -10.58 -12.82
N LEU A 124 3.17 -9.59 -11.98
CA LEU A 124 1.92 -9.43 -11.24
C LEU A 124 0.69 -9.19 -12.14
N THR A 125 0.87 -8.78 -13.41
CA THR A 125 -0.24 -8.65 -14.36
C THR A 125 -0.99 -9.95 -14.59
N GLN A 126 -0.32 -11.09 -14.48
CA GLN A 126 -0.91 -12.42 -14.66
C GLN A 126 -1.97 -12.73 -13.60
N PHE A 127 -1.85 -12.13 -12.41
CA PHE A 127 -2.77 -12.33 -11.29
C PHE A 127 -3.84 -11.25 -11.21
N LEU A 128 -3.52 -10.01 -11.62
CA LEU A 128 -4.35 -8.83 -11.35
C LEU A 128 -4.99 -8.22 -12.61
N GLY A 129 -4.63 -8.72 -13.79
CA GLY A 129 -5.33 -8.40 -15.05
C GLY A 129 -5.13 -6.95 -15.53
N SER A 130 -3.98 -6.33 -15.29
CA SER A 130 -3.63 -4.99 -15.75
C SER A 130 -2.43 -5.03 -16.71
N ILE A 131 -2.12 -3.92 -17.42
CA ILE A 131 -0.95 -3.82 -18.32
C ILE A 131 0.37 -3.81 -17.51
N PHE A 132 0.33 -3.16 -16.35
CA PHE A 132 1.42 -3.10 -15.38
C PHE A 132 0.81 -2.96 -13.98
N VAL A 133 1.41 -3.62 -12.98
CA VAL A 133 0.99 -3.52 -11.59
C VAL A 133 2.03 -2.69 -10.81
N PRO A 134 1.71 -1.46 -10.42
CA PRO A 134 2.59 -0.63 -9.58
C PRO A 134 2.55 -1.14 -8.13
N PHE A 135 3.10 -2.34 -7.90
CA PHE A 135 3.06 -3.02 -6.60
C PHE A 135 3.79 -2.22 -5.50
N TYR A 136 4.75 -1.41 -5.90
CA TYR A 136 5.56 -0.55 -5.02
C TYR A 136 4.78 0.64 -4.43
N GLU A 137 3.58 0.97 -4.93
CA GLU A 137 2.71 1.95 -4.27
C GLU A 137 2.39 1.46 -2.84
N PRO A 138 2.67 2.26 -1.78
CA PRO A 138 2.60 1.77 -0.40
C PRO A 138 1.22 1.24 0.00
N PHE A 139 0.13 1.86 -0.49
CA PHE A 139 -1.23 1.39 -0.20
C PHE A 139 -1.49 0.02 -0.84
N ARG A 140 -1.04 -0.17 -2.08
CA ARG A 140 -1.14 -1.46 -2.80
C ARG A 140 -0.27 -2.52 -2.15
N MET A 141 0.98 -2.17 -1.82
CA MET A 141 1.90 -3.09 -1.15
C MET A 141 1.35 -3.54 0.20
N GLN A 142 0.73 -2.63 0.97
CA GLN A 142 0.11 -2.98 2.24
C GLN A 142 -1.05 -3.97 2.05
N LEU A 143 -1.91 -3.79 1.05
CA LEU A 143 -2.99 -4.72 0.73
C LEU A 143 -2.48 -6.07 0.22
N LEU A 144 -1.41 -6.09 -0.58
CA LEU A 144 -0.75 -7.32 -1.01
C LEU A 144 -0.16 -8.07 0.21
N HIS A 145 0.58 -7.36 1.06
CA HIS A 145 1.23 -7.94 2.22
C HIS A 145 0.20 -8.48 3.22
N GLN A 146 -0.75 -7.66 3.64
CA GLN A 146 -1.75 -8.04 4.63
C GLN A 146 -2.81 -9.02 4.08
N GLY A 147 -3.19 -8.88 2.82
CA GLY A 147 -4.14 -9.79 2.17
C GLY A 147 -3.57 -11.19 1.93
N ASN A 148 -2.24 -11.31 1.89
CA ASN A 148 -1.56 -12.57 1.61
C ASN A 148 -0.93 -13.23 2.85
N LEU A 149 -1.43 -12.95 4.06
CA LEU A 149 -0.92 -13.51 5.32
C LEU A 149 -1.03 -15.04 5.39
N ILE A 150 -1.95 -15.64 4.63
CA ILE A 150 -2.10 -17.11 4.54
C ILE A 150 -1.08 -17.77 3.59
N CYS A 151 -0.43 -16.97 2.73
CA CYS A 151 0.61 -17.41 1.78
C CYS A 151 1.76 -16.39 1.80
N PRO A 152 2.45 -16.21 2.93
CA PRO A 152 3.48 -15.17 3.09
C PRO A 152 4.67 -15.38 2.15
N GLU A 153 4.90 -16.60 1.70
CA GLU A 153 5.97 -16.98 0.77
C GLU A 153 5.83 -16.26 -0.59
N PHE A 154 4.60 -15.92 -0.99
CA PHE A 154 4.38 -15.21 -2.26
C PHE A 154 5.19 -13.91 -2.36
N LEU A 155 5.13 -13.05 -1.34
CA LEU A 155 5.89 -11.80 -1.33
C LEU A 155 7.38 -12.04 -1.14
N ALA A 156 7.76 -13.02 -0.32
CA ALA A 156 9.15 -13.41 -0.16
C ALA A 156 9.75 -13.89 -1.49
N ASP A 157 8.99 -14.67 -2.28
CA ASP A 157 9.44 -15.15 -3.59
C ASP A 157 9.61 -14.01 -4.60
N ILE A 158 8.59 -13.16 -4.78
CA ILE A 158 8.67 -12.07 -5.77
C ILE A 158 9.67 -10.98 -5.40
N LEU A 159 9.93 -10.78 -4.11
CA LEU A 159 10.90 -9.81 -3.60
C LEU A 159 12.25 -10.45 -3.25
N SER A 160 12.49 -11.71 -3.60
CA SER A 160 13.68 -12.50 -3.22
C SER A 160 15.02 -11.90 -3.69
N SER A 161 14.99 -11.05 -4.71
CA SER A 161 16.16 -10.30 -5.18
C SER A 161 16.57 -9.14 -4.26
N PHE A 162 15.74 -8.79 -3.28
CA PHE A 162 16.03 -7.76 -2.29
C PHE A 162 16.37 -8.40 -0.95
N VAL A 163 17.38 -7.86 -0.27
CA VAL A 163 17.72 -8.22 1.12
C VAL A 163 16.59 -7.77 2.04
N SER A 164 16.10 -6.56 1.82
CA SER A 164 14.91 -6.05 2.48
C SER A 164 14.14 -5.06 1.61
N TYR A 165 12.82 -5.03 1.82
CA TYR A 165 11.89 -4.10 1.20
C TYR A 165 11.07 -3.44 2.31
N SER A 166 11.20 -2.12 2.48
CA SER A 166 10.53 -1.33 3.53
C SER A 166 9.60 -0.30 2.93
N TYR A 167 8.40 -0.15 3.49
CA TYR A 167 7.42 0.84 3.06
C TYR A 167 6.66 1.44 4.25
N LEU A 168 6.09 2.65 4.04
CA LEU A 168 5.30 3.31 5.07
C LEU A 168 3.81 2.93 4.91
N THR A 169 3.22 2.38 5.96
CA THR A 169 1.80 2.01 6.02
C THR A 169 0.90 3.25 6.18
N VAL A 170 -0.41 3.06 5.98
CA VAL A 170 -1.41 4.11 6.29
C VAL A 170 -1.45 4.48 7.78
N ASN A 171 -0.96 3.61 8.65
CA ASN A 171 -0.87 3.84 10.09
C ASN A 171 0.43 4.52 10.51
N LYS A 172 1.18 5.08 9.56
CA LYS A 172 2.48 5.72 9.78
C LYS A 172 3.52 4.80 10.43
N THR A 173 3.43 3.49 10.25
CA THR A 173 4.43 2.52 10.68
C THR A 173 5.28 2.07 9.49
N ILE A 174 6.55 1.74 9.72
CA ILE A 174 7.39 1.14 8.69
C ILE A 174 7.24 -0.38 8.79
N GLU A 175 6.74 -0.97 7.72
CA GLU A 175 6.71 -2.42 7.54
C GLU A 175 7.88 -2.85 6.66
N THR A 176 8.47 -3.99 6.99
CA THR A 176 9.64 -4.50 6.26
C THR A 176 9.48 -5.98 5.95
N ILE A 177 9.66 -6.33 4.69
CA ILE A 177 9.78 -7.71 4.22
C ILE A 177 11.27 -8.02 4.12
N ASN A 178 11.74 -8.95 4.94
CA ASN A 178 13.14 -9.38 5.00
C ASN A 178 13.30 -10.70 4.29
N ASN A 179 14.22 -10.76 3.31
CA ASN A 179 14.48 -11.94 2.52
C ASN A 179 15.94 -12.41 2.65
N LEU A 180 16.68 -11.94 3.66
CA LEU A 180 18.05 -12.36 3.88
C LEU A 180 18.14 -13.89 4.06
N GLY A 181 18.81 -14.56 3.13
CA GLY A 181 18.94 -16.03 3.13
C GLY A 181 17.70 -16.80 2.64
N TYR A 182 16.66 -16.12 2.20
CA TYR A 182 15.49 -16.76 1.58
C TYR A 182 15.88 -17.42 0.24
N LYS A 183 15.41 -18.63 0.04
CA LYS A 183 15.60 -19.37 -1.23
C LYS A 183 14.23 -19.50 -1.91
N PRO A 184 14.03 -18.88 -3.08
CA PRO A 184 12.78 -18.95 -3.81
C PRO A 184 12.36 -20.39 -4.11
N ASN A 185 11.07 -20.68 -3.92
CA ASN A 185 10.48 -21.94 -4.35
C ASN A 185 9.41 -21.66 -5.41
N PRO A 186 9.72 -21.81 -6.71
CA PRO A 186 8.81 -21.44 -7.80
C PRO A 186 7.49 -22.21 -7.81
N SER A 187 7.38 -23.32 -7.06
CA SER A 187 6.14 -24.09 -6.96
C SER A 187 5.09 -23.49 -5.99
N THR A 188 5.44 -22.45 -5.22
CA THR A 188 4.60 -21.85 -4.18
C THR A 188 4.10 -20.44 -4.51
N ILE A 189 4.32 -19.96 -5.75
CA ILE A 189 3.87 -18.61 -6.16
C ILE A 189 2.36 -18.60 -6.30
N PHE A 190 1.68 -18.32 -5.20
CA PHE A 190 0.22 -18.24 -5.15
C PHE A 190 -0.22 -16.93 -4.49
N LEU A 191 -0.89 -16.08 -5.25
CA LEU A 191 -1.55 -14.89 -4.70
C LEU A 191 -2.92 -15.30 -4.15
N SER A 192 -3.18 -15.04 -2.86
CA SER A 192 -4.46 -15.37 -2.25
C SER A 192 -5.62 -14.64 -2.94
N GLU A 193 -6.80 -15.25 -2.97
CA GLU A 193 -8.00 -14.63 -3.56
C GLU A 193 -8.37 -13.33 -2.85
N ASP A 194 -8.13 -13.22 -1.53
CA ASP A 194 -8.30 -11.98 -0.78
C ASP A 194 -7.36 -10.88 -1.28
N ALA A 195 -6.05 -11.15 -1.40
CA ALA A 195 -5.08 -10.18 -1.88
C ALA A 195 -5.38 -9.76 -3.33
N LYS A 196 -5.82 -10.70 -4.17
CA LYS A 196 -6.26 -10.45 -5.54
C LYS A 196 -7.49 -9.53 -5.56
N PHE A 197 -8.52 -9.86 -4.79
CA PHE A 197 -9.74 -9.05 -4.68
C PHE A 197 -9.42 -7.63 -4.20
N TYR A 198 -8.62 -7.48 -3.14
CA TYR A 198 -8.28 -6.16 -2.59
C TYR A 198 -7.54 -5.30 -3.61
N ASN A 199 -6.60 -5.89 -4.35
CA ASN A 199 -5.86 -5.16 -5.38
C ASN A 199 -6.70 -4.81 -6.62
N GLN A 200 -7.65 -5.64 -7.01
CA GLN A 200 -8.60 -5.33 -8.08
C GLN A 200 -9.56 -4.20 -7.69
N HIS A 201 -9.87 -4.07 -6.39
CA HIS A 201 -10.80 -3.07 -5.85
C HIS A 201 -10.09 -1.92 -5.11
N ILE A 202 -8.79 -1.76 -5.32
CA ILE A 202 -7.94 -0.83 -4.56
C ILE A 202 -8.49 0.60 -4.50
N LYS A 203 -9.01 1.13 -5.60
CA LYS A 203 -9.58 2.48 -5.66
C LYS A 203 -10.77 2.62 -4.72
N LYS A 204 -11.70 1.65 -4.73
CA LYS A 204 -12.89 1.67 -3.87
C LYS A 204 -12.52 1.52 -2.39
N ILE A 205 -11.57 0.65 -2.08
CA ILE A 205 -11.05 0.47 -0.72
C ILE A 205 -10.38 1.76 -0.23
N PHE A 206 -9.60 2.42 -1.10
CA PHE A 206 -8.97 3.71 -0.78
C PHE A 206 -10.01 4.81 -0.52
N ASP A 207 -11.06 4.93 -1.34
CA ASP A 207 -12.12 5.93 -1.19
C ASP A 207 -12.86 5.75 0.15
N ILE A 208 -13.09 4.49 0.58
CA ILE A 208 -13.69 4.20 1.89
C ILE A 208 -12.71 4.56 3.01
N TYR A 209 -11.43 4.18 2.89
CA TYR A 209 -10.38 4.55 3.83
C TYR A 209 -10.29 6.07 4.01
N LEU A 210 -10.20 6.82 2.91
CA LEU A 210 -10.13 8.28 2.94
C LEU A 210 -11.34 8.90 3.64
N SER A 211 -12.53 8.34 3.41
CA SER A 211 -13.75 8.80 4.07
C SER A 211 -13.69 8.62 5.58
N GLN A 212 -13.20 7.47 6.05
CA GLN A 212 -13.01 7.23 7.48
C GLN A 212 -11.93 8.14 8.07
N ALA A 213 -10.80 8.26 7.39
CA ALA A 213 -9.71 9.13 7.82
C ALA A 213 -10.18 10.59 7.99
N ASN A 214 -10.96 11.11 7.05
CA ASN A 214 -11.52 12.46 7.14
C ASN A 214 -12.49 12.63 8.32
N ILE A 215 -13.27 11.60 8.69
CA ILE A 215 -14.11 11.62 9.88
C ILE A 215 -13.23 11.67 11.15
N TYR A 216 -12.18 10.85 11.22
CA TYR A 216 -11.27 10.85 12.37
C TYR A 216 -10.57 12.19 12.53
N ILE A 217 -10.08 12.79 11.44
CA ILE A 217 -9.45 14.13 11.45
C ILE A 217 -10.43 15.20 11.96
N LYS A 218 -11.68 15.19 11.47
CA LYS A 218 -12.72 16.13 11.93
C LYS A 218 -13.07 15.98 13.42
N LEU A 219 -12.86 14.79 13.98
CA LEU A 219 -13.08 14.49 15.39
C LEU A 219 -11.80 14.65 16.23
N ASP A 220 -10.76 15.20 15.66
CA ASP A 220 -9.41 15.32 16.28
C ASP A 220 -8.89 13.99 16.84
N LYS A 221 -9.15 12.90 16.08
CA LYS A 221 -8.67 11.55 16.40
C LYS A 221 -7.59 11.12 15.42
N GLU A 222 -6.67 10.29 15.90
CA GLU A 222 -5.64 9.74 15.06
C GLU A 222 -6.20 8.76 14.01
N THR A 223 -5.79 8.93 12.75
CA THR A 223 -6.15 8.03 11.64
C THR A 223 -5.49 6.65 11.76
N THR A 224 -4.47 6.53 12.62
CA THR A 224 -3.76 5.27 12.92
C THR A 224 -4.66 4.18 13.52
N GLN A 225 -5.87 4.52 13.95
CA GLN A 225 -6.86 3.57 14.46
C GLN A 225 -7.60 2.79 13.36
N ILE A 226 -7.44 3.17 12.08
CA ILE A 226 -8.09 2.48 10.96
C ILE A 226 -7.25 1.27 10.56
N ASN A 227 -7.74 0.07 10.84
CA ASN A 227 -7.12 -1.16 10.34
C ASN A 227 -7.51 -1.36 8.87
N LEU A 228 -6.53 -1.23 7.96
CA LEU A 228 -6.76 -1.34 6.52
C LEU A 228 -7.23 -2.74 6.11
N LEU A 229 -6.69 -3.79 6.74
CA LEU A 229 -7.09 -5.17 6.44
C LEU A 229 -8.54 -5.44 6.84
N ASP A 230 -8.96 -4.98 8.03
CA ASP A 230 -10.34 -5.13 8.48
C ASP A 230 -11.31 -4.36 7.58
N LEU A 231 -10.90 -3.16 7.11
CA LEU A 231 -11.65 -2.38 6.13
C LEU A 231 -11.80 -3.15 4.81
N ALA A 232 -10.71 -3.69 4.27
CA ALA A 232 -10.74 -4.47 3.04
C ALA A 232 -11.60 -5.74 3.16
N ARG A 233 -11.50 -6.45 4.29
CA ARG A 233 -12.35 -7.62 4.61
C ARG A 233 -13.82 -7.26 4.71
N ALA A 234 -14.15 -6.15 5.38
CA ALA A 234 -15.54 -5.68 5.49
C ALA A 234 -16.10 -5.30 4.12
N TYR A 235 -15.30 -4.63 3.28
CA TYR A 235 -15.67 -4.32 1.90
C TYR A 235 -15.88 -5.60 1.06
N HIS A 236 -14.98 -6.57 1.17
CA HIS A 236 -15.13 -7.87 0.50
C HIS A 236 -16.43 -8.57 0.92
N ARG A 237 -16.77 -8.56 2.22
CA ARG A 237 -18.05 -9.12 2.71
C ARG A 237 -19.26 -8.40 2.11
N ALA A 238 -19.23 -7.07 1.99
CA ALA A 238 -20.31 -6.31 1.35
C ALA A 238 -20.55 -6.77 -0.09
N CYS A 239 -19.47 -6.92 -0.87
CA CYS A 239 -19.53 -7.38 -2.26
C CYS A 239 -20.01 -8.85 -2.36
N SER A 240 -19.46 -9.74 -1.51
CA SER A 240 -19.80 -11.17 -1.48
C SER A 240 -21.24 -11.40 -1.03
N TYR A 241 -21.81 -10.52 -0.19
CA TYR A 241 -23.21 -10.56 0.20
C TYR A 241 -24.15 -10.11 -0.94
N GLY A 242 -23.61 -9.50 -2.00
CA GLY A 242 -24.34 -9.11 -3.19
C GLY A 242 -24.81 -7.66 -3.21
N LEU A 243 -24.25 -6.79 -2.37
CA LEU A 243 -24.47 -5.35 -2.48
C LEU A 243 -23.74 -4.83 -3.72
N THR A 244 -24.46 -4.25 -4.66
CA THR A 244 -23.93 -3.73 -5.94
C THR A 244 -23.73 -2.22 -5.93
N ASN A 245 -24.54 -1.48 -5.16
CA ASN A 245 -24.45 -0.04 -5.03
C ASN A 245 -23.23 0.35 -4.18
N LEU A 246 -22.40 1.26 -4.69
CA LEU A 246 -21.16 1.68 -4.01
C LEU A 246 -21.43 2.35 -2.65
N ASN A 247 -22.49 3.15 -2.53
CA ASN A 247 -22.83 3.81 -1.27
C ASN A 247 -23.30 2.79 -0.22
N ASP A 248 -24.02 1.75 -0.63
CA ASP A 248 -24.44 0.67 0.25
C ASP A 248 -23.27 -0.21 0.69
N GLN A 249 -22.36 -0.54 -0.25
CA GLN A 249 -21.10 -1.21 0.08
C GLN A 249 -20.29 -0.42 1.10
N ARG A 250 -20.16 0.90 0.91
CA ARG A 250 -19.47 1.81 1.84
C ARG A 250 -20.16 1.84 3.21
N THR A 251 -21.48 2.02 3.24
CA THR A 251 -22.27 2.04 4.48
C THR A 251 -22.11 0.74 5.24
N PHE A 252 -22.27 -0.42 4.56
CA PHE A 252 -22.06 -1.73 5.16
C PHE A 252 -20.66 -1.88 5.74
N THR A 253 -19.62 -1.49 4.97
CA THR A 253 -18.22 -1.58 5.39
C THR A 253 -17.96 -0.77 6.67
N ILE A 254 -18.38 0.49 6.69
CA ILE A 254 -18.20 1.40 7.82
C ILE A 254 -18.93 0.90 9.07
N MET A 255 -20.17 0.45 8.90
CA MET A 255 -20.97 -0.06 10.01
C MET A 255 -20.44 -1.39 10.56
N THR A 256 -19.91 -2.26 9.68
CA THR A 256 -19.24 -3.49 10.08
C THR A 256 -17.97 -3.21 10.90
N LEU A 257 -17.16 -2.25 10.50
CA LEU A 257 -15.97 -1.85 11.27
C LEU A 257 -16.35 -1.29 12.66
N ARG A 258 -17.48 -0.61 12.74
CA ARG A 258 -17.93 0.04 13.98
C ARG A 258 -18.60 -0.91 14.95
N TYR A 259 -19.41 -1.82 14.45
CA TYR A 259 -20.32 -2.63 15.27
C TYR A 259 -20.07 -4.16 15.18
N GLY A 260 -19.28 -4.61 14.23
CA GLY A 260 -19.00 -6.05 14.02
C GLY A 260 -19.89 -6.68 12.95
N ASN A 261 -20.30 -7.95 13.17
CA ASN A 261 -21.04 -8.72 12.18
C ASN A 261 -22.53 -8.29 12.09
N LEU A 262 -22.85 -7.34 11.21
CA LEU A 262 -24.20 -6.84 11.01
C LEU A 262 -25.24 -7.92 10.67
N LEU A 263 -24.80 -9.01 10.04
CA LEU A 263 -25.68 -10.09 9.58
C LEU A 263 -26.16 -10.99 10.72
N SER A 264 -25.58 -10.87 11.91
CA SER A 264 -26.03 -11.63 13.11
C SER A 264 -27.33 -11.08 13.71
N ASN A 265 -27.68 -9.82 13.43
CA ASN A 265 -28.92 -9.22 13.89
C ASN A 265 -30.00 -9.28 12.78
N SER A 266 -31.17 -9.83 13.08
CA SER A 266 -32.24 -10.07 12.10
C SER A 266 -32.79 -8.79 11.44
N LYS A 267 -32.93 -7.67 12.21
CA LYS A 267 -33.42 -6.40 11.67
C LYS A 267 -32.41 -5.74 10.72
N LEU A 268 -31.11 -5.77 11.10
CA LEU A 268 -30.04 -5.25 10.25
C LEU A 268 -29.88 -6.10 9.00
N LYS A 269 -29.95 -7.42 9.11
CA LYS A 269 -29.93 -8.33 7.97
C LYS A 269 -31.07 -8.04 7.01
N MET A 270 -32.31 -7.88 7.51
CA MET A 270 -33.47 -7.54 6.67
C MET A 270 -33.26 -6.21 5.92
N ALA A 271 -32.74 -5.16 6.58
CA ALA A 271 -32.43 -3.89 5.92
C ALA A 271 -31.37 -4.05 4.81
N ILE A 272 -30.36 -4.91 5.03
CA ILE A 272 -29.32 -5.19 4.04
C ILE A 272 -29.91 -5.99 2.87
N ASP A 273 -30.76 -6.98 3.13
CA ASP A 273 -31.43 -7.78 2.08
C ASP A 273 -32.33 -6.89 1.20
N GLN A 274 -33.05 -5.95 1.77
CA GLN A 274 -33.85 -4.98 1.04
C GLN A 274 -33.01 -4.00 0.20
N ALA A 275 -31.88 -3.50 0.74
CA ALA A 275 -30.96 -2.67 -0.03
C ALA A 275 -30.35 -3.43 -1.22
N LYS A 276 -30.06 -4.73 -1.06
CA LYS A 276 -29.60 -5.61 -2.12
C LYS A 276 -30.62 -5.71 -3.29
N LEU A 277 -31.91 -5.63 -2.99
CA LEU A 277 -32.98 -5.61 -3.99
C LEU A 277 -33.21 -4.22 -4.59
N ASN A 278 -32.36 -3.24 -4.29
CA ASN A 278 -32.48 -1.83 -4.71
C ASN A 278 -33.76 -1.12 -4.22
N GLU A 279 -34.32 -1.56 -3.10
CA GLU A 279 -35.50 -0.96 -2.47
C GLU A 279 -35.15 0.25 -1.57
N GLY A 280 -34.29 1.16 -2.03
CA GLY A 280 -33.79 2.31 -1.28
C GLY A 280 -32.38 2.12 -0.73
N SER A 281 -31.80 3.17 -0.15
CA SER A 281 -30.41 3.14 0.31
C SER A 281 -30.26 2.45 1.67
N LEU A 282 -29.18 1.71 1.86
CA LEU A 282 -28.84 1.08 3.14
C LEU A 282 -28.66 2.12 4.25
N SER A 283 -28.16 3.31 3.90
CA SER A 283 -27.97 4.40 4.87
C SER A 283 -29.29 4.87 5.48
N GLU A 284 -30.32 5.10 4.64
CA GLU A 284 -31.64 5.52 5.10
C GLU A 284 -32.31 4.43 5.96
N ARG A 285 -32.19 3.19 5.54
CA ARG A 285 -32.71 2.05 6.31
C ARG A 285 -32.06 1.93 7.68
N PHE A 286 -30.74 2.10 7.77
CA PHE A 286 -30.02 2.05 9.03
C PHE A 286 -30.35 3.23 9.95
N GLN A 287 -30.71 4.41 9.39
CA GLN A 287 -31.18 5.54 10.19
C GLN A 287 -32.55 5.29 10.84
N ALA A 288 -33.39 4.46 10.22
CA ALA A 288 -34.71 4.07 10.77
C ALA A 288 -34.63 2.96 11.85
N ILE A 289 -33.46 2.34 12.04
CA ILE A 289 -33.27 1.27 13.02
C ILE A 289 -32.75 1.86 14.33
N ASP A 290 -33.31 1.40 15.48
CA ASP A 290 -32.86 1.82 16.80
C ASP A 290 -31.36 1.51 16.98
N ARG A 291 -30.64 2.45 17.56
CA ARG A 291 -29.21 2.33 17.87
C ARG A 291 -28.90 1.10 18.77
N GLN A 292 -29.84 0.67 19.61
CA GLN A 292 -29.68 -0.48 20.47
C GLN A 292 -29.48 -1.80 19.68
N GLU A 293 -30.07 -1.90 18.47
CA GLU A 293 -29.89 -3.07 17.60
C GLU A 293 -28.45 -3.20 17.13
N PHE A 294 -27.76 -2.09 16.86
CA PHE A 294 -26.33 -2.09 16.51
C PHE A 294 -25.45 -2.43 17.73
N LEU A 295 -25.83 -1.94 18.92
CA LEU A 295 -25.04 -2.20 20.13
C LEU A 295 -25.16 -3.65 20.58
N SER A 296 -26.27 -4.33 20.29
CA SER A 296 -26.46 -5.75 20.62
C SER A 296 -25.51 -6.71 19.90
N ILE A 297 -24.86 -6.26 18.81
CA ILE A 297 -23.89 -7.08 18.06
C ILE A 297 -22.52 -7.13 18.76
N LYS A 298 -22.21 -6.11 19.58
CA LYS A 298 -20.89 -6.00 20.23
C LYS A 298 -20.72 -6.91 21.45
N ASN A 299 -21.81 -7.47 21.93
CA ASN A 299 -21.84 -8.40 23.07
C ASN A 299 -21.89 -9.84 22.57
#